data_4cad9daa25eb39975e978086f3655ff6
#
_entry.id   4cad9daa25eb39975e978086f3655ff6
#
_cell.length_a   1.000
_cell.length_b   1.000
_cell.length_c   1.000
_cell.angle_alpha   90.00
_cell.angle_beta   90.00
_cell.angle_gamma   90.00
#
_symmetry.space_group_name_H-M   'P 1'
#
loop_
_entity.id
_entity.type
_entity.pdbx_description
1 polymer ?
#
loop_
_entity_poly.entity_id
_entity_poly.type
_entity_poly.pdbx_seq_one_letter_code
_entity_poly.pdbx_strand_id
1 'polypeptide(L)'
;MLCVVLCLIFIETCVILTIIGDMKIIAHRGWSAKYPENTMLAFEKAVEVKTDGIELDVHLSKDGEVMIQHDEALLRTSGKEGVISDYTRSELERISAGKTKNDDFGFTPIPSLEEYLDFISKTNVFTNIELKTAPMYYPGIEEKVIKLVNRYSYIDRVIFSSFNWLSIMKIKMMEPTTKAGVLIASPAIKNIGYELADIGFDTYHPDFDIVDENVVFDCHRNGIEINVWTVNDKSKMEICDKWNIDGLITNEPDVAISLFR
;
A
#
# COMPACT_ATOMS: atom_id res chain seq x y z
N MET A 1 -51.98 -45.99 -10.74
CA MET A 1 -51.73 -44.59 -10.96
C MET A 1 -50.71 -44.14 -9.93
N LEU A 2 -49.43 -44.24 -10.28
CA LEU A 2 -48.30 -43.92 -9.39
C LEU A 2 -47.89 -42.48 -9.68
N CYS A 3 -48.05 -41.59 -8.70
CA CYS A 3 -47.62 -40.21 -8.82
C CYS A 3 -46.16 -40.14 -8.31
N VAL A 4 -45.20 -39.97 -9.23
CA VAL A 4 -43.79 -39.77 -8.90
C VAL A 4 -43.62 -38.27 -8.65
N VAL A 5 -43.38 -37.89 -7.40
CA VAL A 5 -42.99 -36.53 -7.02
C VAL A 5 -41.50 -36.44 -7.27
N LEU A 6 -41.10 -35.77 -8.34
CA LEU A 6 -39.69 -35.34 -8.56
C LEU A 6 -39.41 -34.14 -7.65
N CYS A 7 -38.65 -34.39 -6.61
CA CYS A 7 -38.07 -33.32 -5.78
C CYS A 7 -36.82 -32.79 -6.51
N LEU A 8 -36.97 -31.71 -7.28
CA LEU A 8 -35.87 -30.98 -7.85
C LEU A 8 -35.19 -30.18 -6.72
N ILE A 9 -34.06 -30.70 -6.22
CA ILE A 9 -33.14 -29.92 -5.38
C ILE A 9 -32.37 -29.01 -6.34
N PHE A 10 -32.79 -27.75 -6.45
CA PHE A 10 -31.95 -26.68 -7.02
C PHE A 10 -30.87 -26.40 -6.02
N ILE A 11 -29.69 -26.96 -6.24
CA ILE A 11 -28.45 -26.42 -5.64
C ILE A 11 -28.14 -25.18 -6.46
N GLU A 12 -28.49 -24.01 -5.95
CA GLU A 12 -27.97 -22.74 -6.46
C GLU A 12 -26.46 -22.69 -6.15
N THR A 13 -25.69 -23.24 -7.06
CA THR A 13 -24.28 -22.85 -7.18
C THR A 13 -24.28 -21.42 -7.70
N CYS A 14 -24.31 -20.46 -6.78
CA CYS A 14 -23.99 -19.08 -7.07
C CYS A 14 -22.49 -19.07 -7.41
N VAL A 15 -22.17 -19.25 -8.69
CA VAL A 15 -20.83 -18.97 -9.21
C VAL A 15 -20.72 -17.45 -9.16
N ILE A 16 -20.14 -16.93 -8.09
CA ILE A 16 -19.67 -15.54 -8.06
C ILE A 16 -18.56 -15.50 -9.11
N LEU A 17 -18.94 -15.09 -10.33
CA LEU A 17 -17.98 -14.63 -11.34
C LEU A 17 -17.36 -13.35 -10.78
N THR A 18 -16.37 -13.51 -9.93
CA THR A 18 -15.45 -12.42 -9.64
C THR A 18 -14.80 -12.07 -10.98
N ILE A 19 -15.07 -10.89 -11.50
CA ILE A 19 -14.32 -10.35 -12.64
C ILE A 19 -12.94 -10.14 -12.07
N ILE A 20 -12.05 -11.14 -12.28
CA ILE A 20 -10.65 -11.05 -11.91
C ILE A 20 -10.06 -9.99 -12.84
N GLY A 21 -9.80 -8.81 -12.29
CA GLY A 21 -9.07 -7.76 -12.99
C GLY A 21 -7.59 -8.15 -13.12
N ASP A 22 -6.87 -7.48 -14.02
CA ASP A 22 -5.42 -7.65 -14.09
C ASP A 22 -4.77 -7.24 -12.75
N MET A 23 -3.83 -8.05 -12.26
CA MET A 23 -3.03 -7.77 -11.05
C MET A 23 -2.42 -6.35 -11.14
N LYS A 24 -2.64 -5.51 -10.12
CA LYS A 24 -2.11 -4.15 -10.07
C LYS A 24 -0.63 -4.17 -9.67
N ILE A 25 0.20 -3.46 -10.42
CA ILE A 25 1.63 -3.31 -10.12
C ILE A 25 1.81 -2.03 -9.30
N ILE A 26 2.23 -2.20 -8.05
CA ILE A 26 2.38 -1.12 -7.07
C ILE A 26 3.87 -0.92 -6.77
N ALA A 27 4.41 0.25 -7.10
CA ALA A 27 5.81 0.59 -6.89
C ALA A 27 6.06 0.90 -5.40
N HIS A 28 6.74 -0.02 -4.69
CA HIS A 28 7.09 0.07 -3.27
C HIS A 28 8.07 1.22 -3.01
N ARG A 29 7.61 2.27 -2.32
CA ARG A 29 8.36 3.52 -2.07
C ARG A 29 8.80 4.20 -3.37
N GLY A 30 7.96 4.11 -4.43
CA GLY A 30 8.34 4.45 -5.78
C GLY A 30 9.19 3.37 -6.47
N TRP A 31 9.91 3.69 -7.54
CA TRP A 31 10.83 2.73 -8.17
C TRP A 31 12.12 2.60 -7.35
N SER A 32 12.01 2.00 -6.19
CA SER A 32 13.06 1.98 -5.17
C SER A 32 14.23 1.03 -5.46
N ALA A 33 14.11 0.10 -6.39
CA ALA A 33 15.26 -0.70 -6.81
C ALA A 33 16.31 0.15 -7.52
N LYS A 34 15.91 1.13 -8.32
CA LYS A 34 16.81 1.99 -9.09
C LYS A 34 17.03 3.36 -8.48
N TYR A 35 16.03 3.97 -7.87
CA TYR A 35 16.05 5.33 -7.37
C TYR A 35 15.98 5.37 -5.83
N PRO A 36 16.39 6.47 -5.18
CA PRO A 36 16.25 6.60 -3.73
C PRO A 36 14.79 6.47 -3.28
N GLU A 37 14.53 5.51 -2.38
CA GLU A 37 13.20 5.20 -1.87
C GLU A 37 12.51 6.41 -1.24
N ASN A 38 11.17 6.51 -1.37
CA ASN A 38 10.37 7.55 -0.76
C ASN A 38 10.82 8.99 -1.13
N THR A 39 11.29 9.18 -2.36
CA THR A 39 11.64 10.51 -2.90
C THR A 39 10.78 10.85 -4.11
N MET A 40 10.61 12.15 -4.39
CA MET A 40 9.90 12.59 -5.60
C MET A 40 10.47 11.98 -6.87
N LEU A 41 11.82 11.86 -6.95
CA LEU A 41 12.48 11.21 -8.08
C LEU A 41 12.00 9.76 -8.29
N ALA A 42 11.93 8.95 -7.21
CA ALA A 42 11.46 7.57 -7.32
C ALA A 42 9.98 7.48 -7.73
N PHE A 43 9.16 8.42 -7.28
CA PHE A 43 7.73 8.48 -7.62
C PHE A 43 7.51 8.90 -9.08
N GLU A 44 8.20 9.93 -9.55
CA GLU A 44 8.16 10.37 -10.95
C GLU A 44 8.58 9.24 -11.90
N LYS A 45 9.65 8.52 -11.55
CA LYS A 45 10.13 7.38 -12.33
C LYS A 45 9.18 6.17 -12.30
N ALA A 46 8.46 5.94 -11.20
CA ALA A 46 7.42 4.93 -11.15
C ALA A 46 6.24 5.27 -12.08
N VAL A 47 5.83 6.54 -12.15
CA VAL A 47 4.82 7.02 -13.11
C VAL A 47 5.29 6.87 -14.56
N GLU A 48 6.56 7.22 -14.85
CA GLU A 48 7.15 7.09 -16.18
C GLU A 48 7.12 5.65 -16.73
N VAL A 49 7.35 4.63 -15.88
CA VAL A 49 7.27 3.23 -16.28
C VAL A 49 5.85 2.68 -16.30
N LYS A 50 4.84 3.52 -16.01
CA LYS A 50 3.41 3.20 -16.09
C LYS A 50 2.97 2.17 -15.04
N THR A 51 3.46 2.28 -13.81
CA THR A 51 2.92 1.54 -12.68
C THR A 51 1.44 1.89 -12.45
N ASP A 52 0.65 0.95 -11.96
CA ASP A 52 -0.77 1.19 -11.63
C ASP A 52 -0.91 2.00 -10.33
N GLY A 53 -0.05 1.72 -9.35
CA GLY A 53 -0.03 2.37 -8.05
C GLY A 53 1.37 2.65 -7.53
N ILE A 54 1.44 3.53 -6.54
CA ILE A 54 2.65 3.80 -5.75
C ILE A 54 2.32 3.55 -4.29
N GLU A 55 3.21 2.86 -3.60
CA GLU A 55 3.17 2.74 -2.15
C GLU A 55 4.19 3.70 -1.54
N LEU A 56 3.85 4.32 -0.39
CA LEU A 56 4.71 5.21 0.37
C LEU A 56 4.37 5.20 1.86
N ASP A 57 5.33 5.64 2.68
CA ASP A 57 5.25 5.64 4.14
C ASP A 57 5.17 7.06 4.70
N VAL A 58 4.31 7.31 5.69
CA VAL A 58 4.15 8.66 6.27
C VAL A 58 4.37 8.70 7.78
N HIS A 59 5.01 9.80 8.20
CA HIS A 59 5.25 10.20 9.59
C HIS A 59 4.86 11.66 9.81
N LEU A 60 4.87 12.13 11.08
CA LEU A 60 4.79 13.56 11.40
C LEU A 60 6.17 14.14 11.73
N SER A 61 6.44 15.32 11.17
CA SER A 61 7.55 16.18 11.58
C SER A 61 7.32 16.84 12.94
N LYS A 62 8.32 17.52 13.48
CA LYS A 62 8.26 18.27 14.75
C LYS A 62 7.15 19.33 14.75
N ASP A 63 6.94 20.01 13.64
CA ASP A 63 5.91 21.02 13.46
C ASP A 63 4.56 20.42 12.98
N GLY A 64 4.49 19.08 12.93
CA GLY A 64 3.28 18.32 12.66
C GLY A 64 2.86 18.28 11.18
N GLU A 65 3.77 18.51 10.26
CA GLU A 65 3.58 18.29 8.85
C GLU A 65 3.74 16.80 8.49
N VAL A 66 3.02 16.32 7.48
CA VAL A 66 3.09 14.92 7.05
C VAL A 66 4.25 14.76 6.08
N MET A 67 5.26 13.99 6.48
CA MET A 67 6.49 13.75 5.72
C MET A 67 6.54 12.30 5.24
N ILE A 68 7.23 12.07 4.12
CA ILE A 68 7.34 10.74 3.51
C ILE A 68 8.72 10.16 3.80
N GLN A 69 8.75 9.06 4.55
CA GLN A 69 9.93 8.25 4.85
C GLN A 69 9.50 6.91 5.46
N HIS A 70 10.31 5.85 5.26
CA HIS A 70 10.01 4.54 5.84
C HIS A 70 10.38 4.44 7.33
N ASP A 71 11.65 4.69 7.65
CA ASP A 71 12.14 4.57 9.03
C ASP A 71 11.84 5.85 9.80
N GLU A 72 11.58 5.75 11.10
CA GLU A 72 11.56 6.91 12.00
C GLU A 72 12.92 7.60 12.02
N ALA A 73 14.01 6.78 12.03
CA ALA A 73 15.38 7.27 12.04
C ALA A 73 15.85 7.69 10.65
N LEU A 74 16.52 8.84 10.58
CA LEU A 74 17.04 9.40 9.32
C LEU A 74 18.32 8.70 8.82
N LEU A 75 19.01 7.95 9.69
CA LEU A 75 20.39 7.49 9.47
C LEU A 75 20.57 6.64 8.22
N ARG A 76 19.65 5.70 7.94
CA ARG A 76 19.77 4.75 6.81
C ARG A 76 19.69 5.46 5.47
N THR A 77 18.71 6.33 5.30
CA THR A 77 18.42 6.97 4.00
C THR A 77 19.20 8.25 3.77
N SER A 78 19.59 8.97 4.86
CA SER A 78 20.25 10.27 4.75
C SER A 78 21.66 10.34 5.34
N GLY A 79 22.02 9.40 6.22
CA GLY A 79 23.25 9.47 7.00
C GLY A 79 23.23 10.46 8.15
N LYS A 80 22.10 11.14 8.39
CA LYS A 80 21.92 12.08 9.48
C LYS A 80 21.36 11.35 10.71
N GLU A 81 21.88 11.71 11.89
CA GLU A 81 21.33 11.21 13.16
C GLU A 81 20.00 11.88 13.50
N GLY A 82 19.23 11.26 14.40
CA GLY A 82 17.92 11.73 14.86
C GLY A 82 16.76 11.03 14.16
N VAL A 83 15.55 11.39 14.56
CA VAL A 83 14.29 10.86 14.04
C VAL A 83 13.50 11.97 13.38
N ILE A 84 12.56 11.58 12.52
CA ILE A 84 11.78 12.52 11.69
C ILE A 84 11.05 13.58 12.54
N SER A 85 10.53 13.18 13.71
CA SER A 85 9.82 14.07 14.65
C SER A 85 10.70 15.05 15.40
N ASP A 86 12.03 14.96 15.29
CA ASP A 86 12.95 15.94 15.86
C ASP A 86 13.11 17.20 15.01
N TYR A 87 12.74 17.11 13.72
CA TYR A 87 12.96 18.13 12.70
C TYR A 87 11.65 18.72 12.19
N THR A 88 11.64 20.00 11.91
CA THR A 88 10.56 20.66 11.16
C THR A 88 10.57 20.26 9.70
N ARG A 89 9.43 20.43 8.99
CA ARG A 89 9.35 20.22 7.55
C ARG A 89 10.49 20.94 6.81
N SER A 90 10.70 22.21 7.09
CA SER A 90 11.73 23.01 6.40
C SER A 90 13.16 22.53 6.65
N GLU A 91 13.43 21.84 7.77
CA GLU A 91 14.72 21.20 8.05
C GLU A 91 14.83 19.87 7.31
N LEU A 92 13.76 19.05 7.25
CA LEU A 92 13.72 17.77 6.54
C LEU A 92 13.90 17.95 5.03
N GLU A 93 13.29 18.95 4.43
CA GLU A 93 13.44 19.29 3.01
C GLU A 93 14.88 19.70 2.62
N ARG A 94 15.77 19.96 3.60
CA ARG A 94 17.20 20.22 3.40
C ARG A 94 18.08 18.99 3.65
N ILE A 95 17.48 17.85 3.93
CA ILE A 95 18.17 16.58 4.15
C ILE A 95 17.97 15.71 2.91
N SER A 96 19.07 15.24 2.32
CA SER A 96 18.99 14.31 1.19
C SER A 96 18.73 12.89 1.66
N ALA A 97 17.73 12.22 1.08
CA ALA A 97 17.39 10.81 1.28
C ALA A 97 18.12 9.86 0.29
N GLY A 98 19.13 10.37 -0.43
CA GLY A 98 19.80 9.62 -1.51
C GLY A 98 20.85 8.59 -1.07
N LYS A 99 21.17 8.48 0.24
CA LYS A 99 22.30 7.68 0.73
C LYS A 99 22.20 6.18 0.43
N THR A 100 21.01 5.63 0.26
CA THR A 100 20.81 4.19 -0.06
C THR A 100 21.20 3.83 -1.48
N LYS A 101 21.47 4.82 -2.32
CA LYS A 101 21.92 4.69 -3.70
C LYS A 101 23.28 5.37 -3.89
N ASN A 102 23.92 5.11 -5.03
CA ASN A 102 25.14 5.80 -5.40
C ASN A 102 24.86 7.30 -5.61
N ASP A 103 25.89 8.15 -5.46
CA ASP A 103 25.80 9.63 -5.48
C ASP A 103 25.33 10.25 -6.81
N ASP A 104 25.02 9.44 -7.81
CA ASP A 104 24.65 9.86 -9.17
C ASP A 104 23.30 10.61 -9.27
N PHE A 105 22.48 10.59 -8.21
CA PHE A 105 21.17 11.25 -8.20
C PHE A 105 21.19 12.67 -7.63
N GLY A 106 22.33 13.13 -7.13
CA GLY A 106 22.47 14.44 -6.53
C GLY A 106 21.65 14.59 -5.23
N PHE A 107 21.20 15.81 -4.98
CA PHE A 107 20.39 16.11 -3.80
C PHE A 107 18.93 15.69 -4.02
N THR A 108 18.47 14.71 -3.24
CA THR A 108 17.08 14.20 -3.24
C THR A 108 16.45 14.46 -1.88
N PRO A 109 15.70 15.55 -1.68
CA PRO A 109 15.14 15.92 -0.39
C PRO A 109 14.13 14.89 0.12
N ILE A 110 13.95 14.84 1.45
CA ILE A 110 12.82 14.12 2.07
C ILE A 110 11.54 14.90 1.74
N PRO A 111 10.59 14.34 0.98
CA PRO A 111 9.42 15.07 0.54
C PRO A 111 8.33 15.12 1.61
N SER A 112 7.44 16.11 1.51
CA SER A 112 6.18 16.11 2.23
C SER A 112 5.09 15.36 1.45
N LEU A 113 4.06 14.86 2.16
CA LEU A 113 2.88 14.28 1.50
C LEU A 113 2.15 15.34 0.65
N GLU A 114 2.18 16.62 1.04
CA GLU A 114 1.58 17.69 0.25
C GLU A 114 2.25 17.86 -1.11
N GLU A 115 3.60 17.85 -1.16
CA GLU A 115 4.36 17.90 -2.41
C GLU A 115 4.06 16.70 -3.32
N TYR A 116 4.00 15.50 -2.73
CA TYR A 116 3.62 14.29 -3.47
C TYR A 116 2.20 14.38 -4.04
N LEU A 117 1.22 14.81 -3.24
CA LEU A 117 -0.17 14.95 -3.68
C LEU A 117 -0.34 15.99 -4.76
N ASP A 118 0.41 17.10 -4.73
CA ASP A 118 0.42 18.08 -5.81
C ASP A 118 0.87 17.47 -7.15
N PHE A 119 1.80 16.55 -7.12
CA PHE A 119 2.27 15.81 -8.29
C PHE A 119 1.29 14.72 -8.73
N ILE A 120 0.97 13.77 -7.83
CA ILE A 120 0.29 12.52 -8.20
C ILE A 120 -1.19 12.73 -8.54
N SER A 121 -1.85 13.76 -7.98
CA SER A 121 -3.25 14.05 -8.27
C SER A 121 -3.51 14.38 -9.75
N LYS A 122 -2.49 14.80 -10.48
CA LYS A 122 -2.51 15.13 -11.92
C LYS A 122 -2.32 13.89 -12.83
N THR A 123 -2.12 12.73 -12.25
CA THR A 123 -1.95 11.44 -12.95
C THR A 123 -3.15 10.53 -12.75
N ASN A 124 -3.17 9.34 -13.35
CA ASN A 124 -4.18 8.31 -13.10
C ASN A 124 -3.71 7.21 -12.14
N VAL A 125 -2.51 7.34 -11.58
CA VAL A 125 -1.91 6.38 -10.66
C VAL A 125 -2.59 6.49 -9.30
N PHE A 126 -2.92 5.36 -8.64
CA PHE A 126 -3.43 5.36 -7.27
C PHE A 126 -2.27 5.29 -6.25
N THR A 127 -2.55 5.53 -4.98
CA THR A 127 -1.53 5.50 -3.92
C THR A 127 -1.97 4.61 -2.77
N ASN A 128 -1.08 3.70 -2.32
CA ASN A 128 -1.17 3.08 -1.02
C ASN A 128 -0.35 3.90 -0.02
N ILE A 129 -1.01 4.52 0.95
CA ILE A 129 -0.36 5.31 2.01
C ILE A 129 -0.27 4.46 3.27
N GLU A 130 0.96 4.04 3.62
CA GLU A 130 1.21 3.38 4.91
C GLU A 130 1.37 4.42 6.03
N LEU A 131 0.50 4.34 7.04
CA LEU A 131 0.67 5.13 8.26
C LEU A 131 1.62 4.42 9.22
N LYS A 132 2.80 5.02 9.45
CA LYS A 132 3.85 4.50 10.36
C LYS A 132 3.55 4.85 11.81
N THR A 133 2.49 4.26 12.36
CA THR A 133 1.99 4.53 13.72
C THR A 133 2.28 3.42 14.72
N ALA A 134 3.14 2.46 14.35
CA ALA A 134 3.69 1.43 15.22
C ALA A 134 5.19 1.24 14.90
N PRO A 135 6.10 1.29 15.86
CA PRO A 135 5.89 1.51 17.31
C PRO A 135 5.69 2.98 17.70
N MET A 136 6.04 3.97 16.84
CA MET A 136 5.88 5.39 17.13
C MET A 136 4.44 5.83 16.90
N TYR A 137 3.80 6.39 17.91
CA TYR A 137 2.47 6.95 17.78
C TYR A 137 2.53 8.46 17.51
N TYR A 138 1.86 8.89 16.45
CA TYR A 138 1.73 10.30 16.06
C TYR A 138 0.28 10.76 16.26
N PRO A 139 -0.06 11.44 17.37
CA PRO A 139 -1.43 11.90 17.60
C PRO A 139 -1.94 12.78 16.46
N GLY A 140 -3.07 12.38 15.86
CA GLY A 140 -3.74 13.14 14.80
C GLY A 140 -3.16 12.97 13.40
N ILE A 141 -2.27 11.99 13.15
CA ILE A 141 -1.74 11.75 11.81
C ILE A 141 -2.86 11.33 10.85
N GLU A 142 -3.81 10.52 11.31
CA GLU A 142 -4.92 10.01 10.49
C GLU A 142 -5.76 11.18 9.95
N GLU A 143 -6.17 12.12 10.82
CA GLU A 143 -6.94 13.30 10.43
C GLU A 143 -6.18 14.22 9.47
N LYS A 144 -4.86 14.37 9.70
CA LYS A 144 -4.00 15.22 8.86
C LYS A 144 -3.86 14.64 7.46
N VAL A 145 -3.61 13.32 7.35
CA VAL A 145 -3.48 12.63 6.06
C VAL A 145 -4.80 12.70 5.28
N ILE A 146 -5.93 12.36 5.91
CA ILE A 146 -7.25 12.46 5.29
C ILE A 146 -7.52 13.89 4.79
N LYS A 147 -7.24 14.90 5.62
CA LYS A 147 -7.44 16.31 5.25
C LYS A 147 -6.61 16.72 4.04
N LEU A 148 -5.36 16.26 3.96
CA LEU A 148 -4.49 16.53 2.81
C LEU A 148 -5.03 15.84 1.56
N VAL A 149 -5.33 14.55 1.63
CA VAL A 149 -5.84 13.77 0.50
C VAL A 149 -7.15 14.36 -0.04
N ASN A 150 -8.08 14.77 0.84
CA ASN A 150 -9.34 15.42 0.45
C ASN A 150 -9.10 16.80 -0.19
N ARG A 151 -8.12 17.59 0.29
CA ARG A 151 -7.76 18.89 -0.31
C ARG A 151 -7.38 18.77 -1.78
N TYR A 152 -6.74 17.67 -2.17
CA TYR A 152 -6.35 17.39 -3.55
C TYR A 152 -7.40 16.59 -4.34
N SER A 153 -8.60 16.34 -3.77
CA SER A 153 -9.67 15.52 -4.37
C SER A 153 -9.15 14.15 -4.82
N TYR A 154 -8.31 13.52 -3.99
CA TYR A 154 -7.59 12.30 -4.35
C TYR A 154 -8.06 11.07 -3.56
N ILE A 155 -9.05 11.21 -2.66
CA ILE A 155 -9.49 10.17 -1.73
C ILE A 155 -9.96 8.87 -2.42
N ASP A 156 -10.61 8.97 -3.59
CA ASP A 156 -11.09 7.82 -4.36
C ASP A 156 -9.95 7.00 -5.03
N ARG A 157 -8.73 7.50 -4.95
CA ARG A 157 -7.53 6.88 -5.50
C ARG A 157 -6.49 6.55 -4.43
N VAL A 158 -6.92 6.45 -3.16
CA VAL A 158 -6.05 6.09 -2.05
C VAL A 158 -6.51 4.78 -1.41
N ILE A 159 -5.52 3.96 -1.07
CA ILE A 159 -5.65 2.86 -0.12
C ILE A 159 -4.84 3.26 1.11
N PHE A 160 -5.43 3.20 2.30
CA PHE A 160 -4.68 3.38 3.54
C PHE A 160 -4.26 2.04 4.11
N SER A 161 -3.01 1.92 4.54
CA SER A 161 -2.52 0.72 5.19
C SER A 161 -1.71 1.01 6.45
N SER A 162 -1.67 0.07 7.39
CA SER A 162 -0.84 0.17 8.59
C SER A 162 -0.69 -1.19 9.27
N PHE A 163 0.44 -1.40 9.97
CA PHE A 163 0.57 -2.47 10.98
C PHE A 163 -0.23 -2.16 12.24
N ASN A 164 -0.61 -0.92 12.45
CA ASN A 164 -1.47 -0.50 13.56
C ASN A 164 -2.94 -0.50 13.15
N TRP A 165 -3.65 -1.58 13.47
CA TRP A 165 -5.07 -1.75 13.18
C TRP A 165 -5.95 -0.63 13.74
N LEU A 166 -5.56 -0.03 14.87
CA LEU A 166 -6.30 1.10 15.45
C LEU A 166 -6.26 2.35 14.55
N SER A 167 -5.16 2.59 13.84
CA SER A 167 -5.09 3.67 12.84
C SER A 167 -6.05 3.39 11.69
N ILE A 168 -6.12 2.15 11.19
CA ILE A 168 -7.05 1.78 10.11
C ILE A 168 -8.51 1.90 10.56
N MET A 169 -8.83 1.45 11.78
CA MET A 169 -10.17 1.66 12.36
C MET A 169 -10.54 3.15 12.41
N LYS A 170 -9.61 4.03 12.82
CA LYS A 170 -9.85 5.49 12.83
C LYS A 170 -10.09 6.04 11.43
N ILE A 171 -9.27 5.62 10.43
CA ILE A 171 -9.49 5.98 9.03
C ILE A 171 -10.90 5.61 8.60
N LYS A 172 -11.34 4.36 8.82
CA LYS A 172 -12.68 3.88 8.45
C LYS A 172 -13.80 4.60 9.19
N MET A 173 -13.57 5.05 10.43
CA MET A 173 -14.55 5.87 11.17
C MET A 173 -14.70 7.28 10.60
N MET A 174 -13.64 7.86 10.07
CA MET A 174 -13.65 9.23 9.49
C MET A 174 -14.06 9.24 8.02
N GLU A 175 -13.63 8.24 7.24
CA GLU A 175 -13.89 8.09 5.80
C GLU A 175 -14.36 6.65 5.52
N PRO A 176 -15.62 6.31 5.79
CA PRO A 176 -16.12 4.93 5.70
C PRO A 176 -16.02 4.31 4.30
N THR A 177 -16.03 5.13 3.25
CA THR A 177 -16.02 4.68 1.86
C THR A 177 -14.61 4.51 1.27
N THR A 178 -13.58 5.05 1.92
CA THR A 178 -12.20 4.88 1.45
C THR A 178 -11.70 3.46 1.67
N LYS A 179 -10.87 2.96 0.77
CA LYS A 179 -10.23 1.65 0.95
C LYS A 179 -9.17 1.73 2.04
N ALA A 180 -9.25 0.82 2.98
CA ALA A 180 -8.27 0.72 4.07
C ALA A 180 -8.09 -0.74 4.52
N GLY A 181 -6.88 -1.09 4.91
CA GLY A 181 -6.54 -2.45 5.34
C GLY A 181 -5.27 -2.55 6.15
N VAL A 182 -4.96 -3.76 6.55
CA VAL A 182 -3.88 -4.04 7.50
C VAL A 182 -2.69 -4.71 6.85
N LEU A 183 -1.50 -4.32 7.31
CA LEU A 183 -0.24 -4.99 7.03
C LEU A 183 0.02 -6.07 8.09
N ILE A 184 0.43 -7.27 7.64
CA ILE A 184 0.83 -8.37 8.51
C ILE A 184 2.09 -9.04 7.95
N ALA A 185 3.14 -9.08 8.78
CA ALA A 185 4.39 -9.75 8.45
C ALA A 185 4.44 -11.22 8.91
N SER A 186 3.80 -11.54 10.02
CA SER A 186 3.73 -12.90 10.59
C SER A 186 2.93 -12.91 11.91
N PRO A 187 2.46 -14.05 12.39
CA PRO A 187 2.15 -15.26 11.63
C PRO A 187 0.87 -15.11 10.80
N ALA A 188 0.61 -16.03 9.88
CA ALA A 188 -0.66 -16.08 9.18
C ALA A 188 -1.83 -16.31 10.16
N ILE A 189 -2.90 -15.54 9.97
CA ILE A 189 -4.15 -15.67 10.72
C ILE A 189 -5.11 -16.55 9.92
N LYS A 190 -5.72 -17.56 10.55
CA LYS A 190 -6.72 -18.40 9.88
C LYS A 190 -7.99 -17.58 9.60
N ASN A 191 -8.57 -17.81 8.42
CA ASN A 191 -9.80 -17.13 7.96
C ASN A 191 -9.66 -15.59 8.01
N ILE A 192 -8.48 -15.08 7.67
CA ILE A 192 -8.19 -13.65 7.76
C ILE A 192 -9.16 -12.80 6.92
N GLY A 193 -9.55 -13.30 5.74
CA GLY A 193 -10.52 -12.61 4.88
C GLY A 193 -11.87 -12.40 5.58
N TYR A 194 -12.37 -13.43 6.28
CA TYR A 194 -13.59 -13.32 7.08
C TYR A 194 -13.43 -12.31 8.22
N GLU A 195 -12.35 -12.41 9.00
CA GLU A 195 -12.11 -11.52 10.15
C GLU A 195 -12.00 -10.04 9.72
N LEU A 196 -11.31 -9.76 8.61
CA LEU A 196 -11.15 -8.39 8.10
C LEU A 196 -12.48 -7.84 7.57
N ALA A 197 -13.27 -8.65 6.87
CA ALA A 197 -14.59 -8.26 6.41
C ALA A 197 -15.56 -7.97 7.57
N ASP A 198 -15.54 -8.78 8.62
CA ASP A 198 -16.38 -8.60 9.82
C ASP A 198 -16.05 -7.30 10.58
N ILE A 199 -14.76 -6.91 10.59
CA ILE A 199 -14.29 -5.63 11.16
C ILE A 199 -14.63 -4.44 10.24
N GLY A 200 -14.89 -4.66 8.94
CA GLY A 200 -15.19 -3.63 7.96
C GLY A 200 -13.96 -3.05 7.26
N PHE A 201 -12.89 -3.83 7.14
CA PHE A 201 -11.72 -3.50 6.32
C PHE A 201 -11.93 -3.97 4.88
N ASP A 202 -11.20 -3.37 3.94
CA ASP A 202 -11.37 -3.60 2.50
C ASP A 202 -10.19 -4.36 1.90
N THR A 203 -8.99 -4.23 2.50
CA THR A 203 -7.75 -4.76 1.93
C THR A 203 -6.89 -5.47 2.96
N TYR A 204 -6.15 -6.48 2.51
CA TYR A 204 -5.15 -7.22 3.27
C TYR A 204 -3.78 -7.06 2.61
N HIS A 205 -2.78 -6.65 3.37
CA HIS A 205 -1.41 -6.44 2.90
C HIS A 205 -0.43 -7.38 3.63
N PRO A 206 -0.35 -8.65 3.21
CA PRO A 206 0.55 -9.63 3.82
C PRO A 206 1.96 -9.59 3.24
N ASP A 207 2.94 -10.02 4.06
CA ASP A 207 4.21 -10.52 3.53
C ASP A 207 3.97 -11.75 2.64
N PHE A 208 4.73 -11.87 1.54
CA PHE A 208 4.60 -12.99 0.61
C PHE A 208 4.72 -14.36 1.28
N ASP A 209 5.61 -14.50 2.26
CA ASP A 209 5.94 -15.80 2.87
C ASP A 209 4.82 -16.36 3.78
N ILE A 210 3.77 -15.56 4.05
CA ILE A 210 2.58 -16.01 4.81
C ILE A 210 1.34 -16.21 3.94
N VAL A 211 1.47 -16.15 2.62
CA VAL A 211 0.36 -16.28 1.64
C VAL A 211 0.43 -17.62 0.92
N ASP A 212 -0.75 -18.24 0.77
CA ASP A 212 -0.99 -19.38 -0.13
C ASP A 212 -2.34 -19.21 -0.86
N GLU A 213 -2.66 -20.13 -1.77
CA GLU A 213 -3.93 -20.11 -2.51
C GLU A 213 -5.17 -20.13 -1.59
N ASN A 214 -5.09 -20.71 -0.39
CA ASN A 214 -6.22 -20.76 0.54
C ASN A 214 -6.45 -19.40 1.18
N VAL A 215 -5.38 -18.66 1.51
CA VAL A 215 -5.45 -17.28 2.03
C VAL A 215 -6.09 -16.37 0.98
N VAL A 216 -5.65 -16.47 -0.29
CA VAL A 216 -6.22 -15.68 -1.40
C VAL A 216 -7.71 -15.99 -1.58
N PHE A 217 -8.06 -17.28 -1.63
CA PHE A 217 -9.45 -17.71 -1.74
C PHE A 217 -10.30 -17.19 -0.57
N ASP A 218 -9.77 -17.24 0.67
CA ASP A 218 -10.48 -16.73 1.84
C ASP A 218 -10.72 -15.23 1.77
N CYS A 219 -9.74 -14.45 1.33
CA CYS A 219 -9.88 -13.01 1.10
C CYS A 219 -10.95 -12.72 0.03
N HIS A 220 -10.82 -13.29 -1.15
CA HIS A 220 -11.72 -13.02 -2.27
C HIS A 220 -13.18 -13.39 -1.98
N ARG A 221 -13.45 -14.57 -1.36
CA ARG A 221 -14.82 -14.97 -1.02
C ARG A 221 -15.49 -14.05 0.00
N ASN A 222 -14.71 -13.29 0.76
CA ASN A 222 -15.19 -12.33 1.74
C ASN A 222 -15.09 -10.87 1.24
N GLY A 223 -14.71 -10.64 -0.04
CA GLY A 223 -14.63 -9.32 -0.65
C GLY A 223 -13.44 -8.49 -0.23
N ILE A 224 -12.38 -9.13 0.29
CA ILE A 224 -11.13 -8.48 0.70
C ILE A 224 -10.13 -8.53 -0.47
N GLU A 225 -9.63 -7.37 -0.91
CA GLU A 225 -8.52 -7.27 -1.85
C GLU A 225 -7.20 -7.63 -1.17
N ILE A 226 -6.32 -8.38 -1.83
CA ILE A 226 -5.04 -8.81 -1.28
C ILE A 226 -3.87 -8.19 -2.05
N ASN A 227 -3.03 -7.39 -1.36
CA ASN A 227 -1.88 -6.69 -1.91
C ASN A 227 -0.60 -7.20 -1.23
N VAL A 228 0.15 -8.04 -1.93
CA VAL A 228 1.29 -8.77 -1.36
C VAL A 228 2.60 -7.98 -1.48
N TRP A 229 3.39 -7.92 -0.43
CA TRP A 229 4.69 -7.22 -0.33
C TRP A 229 5.78 -8.10 0.29
N THR A 230 7.10 -7.79 0.15
CA THR A 230 7.66 -7.07 -1.00
C THR A 230 8.17 -8.10 -1.97
N VAL A 231 7.63 -8.17 -3.17
CA VAL A 231 7.90 -9.23 -4.14
C VAL A 231 8.82 -8.70 -5.24
N ASN A 232 10.11 -9.06 -5.18
CA ASN A 232 11.12 -8.60 -6.14
C ASN A 232 11.64 -9.73 -7.05
N ASP A 233 11.39 -10.98 -6.68
CA ASP A 233 11.81 -12.15 -7.46
C ASP A 233 10.77 -12.49 -8.52
N LYS A 234 11.22 -12.71 -9.77
CA LYS A 234 10.34 -13.02 -10.91
C LYS A 234 9.49 -14.27 -10.68
N SER A 235 10.06 -15.32 -10.08
CA SER A 235 9.31 -16.55 -9.83
C SER A 235 8.22 -16.35 -8.78
N LYS A 236 8.45 -15.50 -7.78
CA LYS A 236 7.43 -15.10 -6.81
C LYS A 236 6.35 -14.20 -7.45
N MET A 237 6.72 -13.30 -8.38
CA MET A 237 5.76 -12.50 -9.16
C MET A 237 4.84 -13.39 -9.99
N GLU A 238 5.38 -14.41 -10.68
CA GLU A 238 4.60 -15.39 -11.45
C GLU A 238 3.66 -16.23 -10.56
N ILE A 239 4.06 -16.51 -9.32
CA ILE A 239 3.21 -17.18 -8.33
C ILE A 239 2.05 -16.26 -7.93
N CYS A 240 2.30 -14.97 -7.69
CA CYS A 240 1.27 -13.99 -7.37
C CYS A 240 0.21 -13.88 -8.49
N ASP A 241 0.66 -13.83 -9.74
CA ASP A 241 -0.23 -13.82 -10.91
C ASP A 241 -1.08 -15.10 -10.98
N LYS A 242 -0.45 -16.27 -10.83
CA LYS A 242 -1.14 -17.56 -10.80
C LYS A 242 -2.19 -17.66 -9.68
N TRP A 243 -1.93 -17.07 -8.53
CA TRP A 243 -2.86 -17.05 -7.40
C TRP A 243 -3.93 -15.96 -7.53
N ASN A 244 -3.88 -15.14 -8.59
CA ASN A 244 -4.76 -13.99 -8.82
C ASN A 244 -4.73 -12.96 -7.68
N ILE A 245 -3.52 -12.60 -7.22
CA ILE A 245 -3.32 -11.52 -6.26
C ILE A 245 -3.80 -10.20 -6.89
N ASP A 246 -4.52 -9.36 -6.13
CA ASP A 246 -5.06 -8.10 -6.64
C ASP A 246 -3.97 -7.04 -6.83
N GLY A 247 -2.99 -6.96 -5.92
CA GLY A 247 -1.89 -6.01 -5.99
C GLY A 247 -0.53 -6.62 -5.65
N LEU A 248 0.43 -6.37 -6.52
CA LEU A 248 1.84 -6.75 -6.38
C LEU A 248 2.67 -5.54 -5.95
N ILE A 249 3.09 -5.48 -4.68
CA ILE A 249 3.95 -4.41 -4.15
C ILE A 249 5.42 -4.82 -4.34
N THR A 250 6.15 -4.07 -5.19
CA THR A 250 7.52 -4.43 -5.61
C THR A 250 8.45 -3.23 -5.71
N ASN A 251 9.74 -3.44 -5.42
CA ASN A 251 10.80 -2.46 -5.70
C ASN A 251 11.15 -2.38 -7.20
N GLU A 252 10.77 -3.42 -7.97
CA GLU A 252 11.13 -3.63 -9.38
C GLU A 252 9.89 -3.50 -10.31
N PRO A 253 9.21 -2.34 -10.34
CA PRO A 253 7.98 -2.20 -11.12
C PRO A 253 8.19 -2.39 -12.63
N ASP A 254 9.38 -2.03 -13.17
CA ASP A 254 9.74 -2.25 -14.57
C ASP A 254 9.82 -3.74 -14.92
N VAL A 255 10.33 -4.56 -14.00
CA VAL A 255 10.39 -6.02 -14.18
C VAL A 255 8.98 -6.60 -14.18
N ALA A 256 8.13 -6.22 -13.22
CA ALA A 256 6.75 -6.67 -13.15
C ALA A 256 5.94 -6.25 -14.41
N ILE A 257 6.08 -4.99 -14.85
CA ILE A 257 5.45 -4.50 -16.08
C ILE A 257 5.90 -5.31 -17.30
N SER A 258 7.19 -5.63 -17.41
CA SER A 258 7.70 -6.44 -18.54
C SER A 258 7.21 -7.88 -18.55
N LEU A 259 6.76 -8.41 -17.41
CA LEU A 259 6.21 -9.77 -17.29
C LEU A 259 4.71 -9.83 -17.60
N PHE A 260 3.94 -8.79 -17.24
CA PHE A 260 2.48 -8.87 -17.20
C PHE A 260 1.76 -7.83 -18.08
N ARG A 261 2.48 -6.96 -18.82
CA ARG A 261 1.92 -5.96 -19.76
C ARG A 261 2.59 -6.06 -21.15
#